data_7a2617774e0300436eec03bdb4ba70f7
#
_entry.id   7a2617774e0300436eec03bdb4ba70f7
#
_cell.length_a   1.000
_cell.length_b   1.000
_cell.length_c   1.000
_cell.angle_alpha   90.00
_cell.angle_beta   90.00
_cell.angle_gamma   90.00
#
_symmetry.space_group_name_H-M   'P 1'
#
loop_
_entity.id
_entity.type
_entity.pdbx_description
1 polymer ?
#
loop_
_entity_poly.entity_id
_entity_poly.type
_entity_poly.pdbx_seq_one_letter_code
_entity_poly.pdbx_strand_id
1 'polypeptide(L)'
;MNIVSRIPTDRDSSLVMAKVYEEPRKIPYWEQALISVWFLNSFVPLPLETPLRYLMVLWFLWLLALHKEQVIPIVLKAWPLFLLPIFGFISILWSPYMGAAIRSGALYLLTPLVAVIIITRFDITTILRCMFFAGVMAIIVCIPFYDSMPSGGPYPQKHYFAQQILFVALLSFMTLLNEKSWPWTRLLAALIFPVALIFMLRAPSATALVFAGVGIIGLFLVKFAWQSISKVRHLRSIIFIAGVSVFLIGAMIVLNQTHQDYVADFLGALGKDTTFTGRTHIWSAGRLAAEEHPIIGLGLEGFWNPSNGAAQSINEMDFKPYGTKLTFHNAYLEVRVHLGYIGLGLYLLMWAWCGYRLLMQFFRDSSLEMSALLVFGAIVFISTFTESLAWASFNTPLNLLYLGALATLSPVRRTYVGKAPVYLSSSPGYAKA
;
A
#
# COMPACT_ATOMS: atom_id res chain seq x y z
N MET A 1 2.60 40.54 -25.29
CA MET A 1 1.46 41.28 -25.87
C MET A 1 0.44 41.43 -24.75
N ASN A 2 0.40 42.65 -24.15
CA ASN A 2 -0.38 42.94 -22.94
C ASN A 2 -1.86 43.16 -23.31
N ILE A 3 -2.74 42.33 -22.75
CA ILE A 3 -4.18 42.64 -22.75
C ILE A 3 -4.56 43.08 -21.34
N VAL A 4 -4.56 44.40 -21.17
CA VAL A 4 -5.20 45.09 -20.05
C VAL A 4 -6.69 45.16 -20.37
N SER A 5 -7.53 44.31 -19.79
CA SER A 5 -8.98 44.46 -19.82
C SER A 5 -9.46 45.23 -18.59
N ARG A 6 -10.22 46.31 -18.84
CA ARG A 6 -10.80 47.26 -17.89
C ARG A 6 -11.60 46.55 -16.80
N ILE A 7 -11.37 46.96 -15.55
CA ILE A 7 -12.15 46.60 -14.38
C ILE A 7 -13.46 47.43 -14.40
N PRO A 8 -14.63 46.81 -14.31
CA PRO A 8 -15.89 47.56 -14.07
C PRO A 8 -15.97 47.94 -12.59
N THR A 9 -16.07 49.21 -12.33
CA THR A 9 -16.44 49.79 -11.02
C THR A 9 -17.97 49.74 -10.89
N ASP A 10 -18.52 48.71 -10.26
CA ASP A 10 -19.84 48.80 -9.68
C ASP A 10 -19.99 47.94 -8.44
N ARG A 11 -20.66 48.48 -7.43
CA ARG A 11 -20.72 48.04 -6.05
C ARG A 11 -21.69 46.89 -5.86
N ASP A 12 -21.36 45.69 -6.32
CA ASP A 12 -21.90 44.42 -5.81
C ASP A 12 -20.87 43.32 -6.06
N SER A 13 -19.78 43.41 -5.30
CA SER A 13 -18.66 42.50 -5.39
C SER A 13 -18.96 41.22 -4.62
N SER A 14 -19.80 40.36 -5.17
CA SER A 14 -19.57 38.95 -5.02
C SER A 14 -18.33 38.62 -5.82
N LEU A 15 -17.18 38.52 -5.17
CA LEU A 15 -15.92 38.05 -5.72
C LEU A 15 -16.13 36.65 -6.30
N VAL A 16 -16.55 36.57 -7.56
CA VAL A 16 -16.42 35.36 -8.35
C VAL A 16 -14.93 35.20 -8.61
N MET A 17 -14.25 34.51 -7.70
CA MET A 17 -12.93 34.00 -7.99
C MET A 17 -13.06 33.13 -9.24
N ALA A 18 -12.64 33.66 -10.38
CA ALA A 18 -12.44 32.84 -11.59
C ALA A 18 -11.43 31.77 -11.20
N LYS A 19 -11.92 30.55 -10.95
CA LYS A 19 -11.07 29.36 -10.87
C LYS A 19 -10.37 29.27 -12.22
N VAL A 20 -9.09 29.58 -12.26
CA VAL A 20 -8.24 29.25 -13.39
C VAL A 20 -8.34 27.74 -13.56
N TYR A 21 -9.08 27.30 -14.55
CA TYR A 21 -9.12 25.90 -14.94
C TYR A 21 -7.79 25.60 -15.64
N GLU A 22 -6.81 25.13 -14.90
CA GLU A 22 -5.68 24.47 -15.54
C GLU A 22 -6.21 23.19 -16.18
N GLU A 23 -6.03 23.07 -17.49
CA GLU A 23 -6.34 21.84 -18.21
C GLU A 23 -5.60 20.66 -17.53
N PRO A 24 -6.27 19.51 -17.35
CA PRO A 24 -5.64 18.36 -16.75
C PRO A 24 -4.42 17.98 -17.60
N ARG A 25 -3.24 18.05 -17.01
CA ARG A 25 -1.98 17.75 -17.69
C ARG A 25 -2.02 16.33 -18.22
N LYS A 26 -2.03 16.19 -19.55
CA LYS A 26 -2.00 14.87 -20.20
C LYS A 26 -0.65 14.22 -19.91
N ILE A 27 -0.66 13.17 -19.09
CA ILE A 27 0.54 12.40 -18.77
C ILE A 27 0.89 11.53 -19.99
N PRO A 28 2.11 11.62 -20.52
CA PRO A 28 2.53 10.79 -21.64
C PRO A 28 2.38 9.29 -21.37
N TYR A 29 2.00 8.51 -22.37
CA TYR A 29 1.84 7.06 -22.21
C TYR A 29 3.14 6.36 -21.84
N TRP A 30 4.29 6.86 -22.29
CA TRP A 30 5.57 6.28 -21.94
C TRP A 30 5.89 6.41 -20.43
N GLU A 31 5.48 7.52 -19.77
CA GLU A 31 5.61 7.64 -18.30
C GLU A 31 4.71 6.63 -17.59
N GLN A 32 3.48 6.40 -18.09
CA GLN A 32 2.58 5.37 -17.56
C GLN A 32 3.16 3.96 -17.73
N ALA A 33 3.82 3.69 -18.86
CA ALA A 33 4.51 2.43 -19.11
C ALA A 33 5.67 2.24 -18.12
N LEU A 34 6.51 3.26 -17.88
CA LEU A 34 7.59 3.19 -16.89
C LEU A 34 7.06 2.92 -15.47
N ILE A 35 5.99 3.60 -15.06
CA ILE A 35 5.35 3.33 -13.74
C ILE A 35 4.80 1.90 -13.70
N SER A 36 4.24 1.37 -14.78
CA SER A 36 3.79 -0.02 -14.82
C SER A 36 4.97 -1.00 -14.68
N VAL A 37 6.10 -0.71 -15.29
CA VAL A 37 7.35 -1.49 -15.13
C VAL A 37 7.85 -1.42 -13.69
N TRP A 38 7.79 -0.25 -13.05
CA TRP A 38 8.12 -0.12 -11.62
C TRP A 38 7.25 -1.01 -10.74
N PHE A 39 5.93 -1.00 -10.95
CA PHE A 39 5.03 -1.85 -10.19
C PHE A 39 5.19 -3.34 -10.54
N LEU A 40 5.49 -3.68 -11.80
CA LEU A 40 5.81 -5.06 -12.19
C LEU A 40 7.01 -5.58 -11.39
N ASN A 41 8.06 -4.78 -11.24
CA ASN A 41 9.23 -5.11 -10.42
C ASN A 41 8.92 -5.19 -8.91
N SER A 42 7.79 -4.63 -8.47
CA SER A 42 7.28 -4.78 -7.10
C SER A 42 6.40 -6.01 -6.93
N PHE A 43 5.76 -6.49 -8.01
CA PHE A 43 4.89 -7.67 -8.00
C PHE A 43 5.66 -8.97 -8.16
N VAL A 44 6.66 -9.04 -9.04
CA VAL A 44 7.32 -10.29 -9.39
C VAL A 44 8.84 -10.12 -9.48
N PRO A 45 9.64 -11.06 -8.92
CA PRO A 45 11.09 -11.02 -9.08
C PRO A 45 11.45 -11.27 -10.55
N LEU A 46 12.12 -10.31 -11.16
CA LEU A 46 12.59 -10.38 -12.54
C LEU A 46 14.09 -10.72 -12.57
N PRO A 47 14.60 -11.39 -13.62
CA PRO A 47 16.02 -11.69 -13.74
C PRO A 47 16.95 -10.47 -13.64
N LEU A 48 16.46 -9.30 -14.07
CA LEU A 48 17.15 -8.02 -14.01
C LEU A 48 16.55 -7.07 -12.95
N GLU A 49 15.93 -7.60 -11.90
CA GLU A 49 15.25 -6.82 -10.85
C GLU A 49 16.15 -5.72 -10.26
N THR A 50 17.35 -6.06 -9.86
CA THR A 50 18.24 -5.12 -9.17
C THR A 50 18.72 -3.98 -10.08
N PRO A 51 19.28 -4.20 -11.27
CA PRO A 51 19.67 -3.11 -12.15
C PRO A 51 18.48 -2.29 -12.63
N LEU A 52 17.34 -2.93 -12.92
CA LEU A 52 16.12 -2.22 -13.29
C LEU A 52 15.64 -1.30 -12.16
N ARG A 53 15.67 -1.77 -10.92
CA ARG A 53 15.30 -0.98 -9.73
C ARG A 53 16.18 0.24 -9.58
N TYR A 54 17.50 0.12 -9.73
CA TYR A 54 18.41 1.26 -9.64
C TYR A 54 18.18 2.26 -10.79
N LEU A 55 17.98 1.77 -12.02
CA LEU A 55 17.66 2.65 -13.16
C LEU A 55 16.38 3.45 -12.93
N MET A 56 15.34 2.78 -12.43
CA MET A 56 14.08 3.44 -12.10
C MET A 56 14.21 4.43 -10.94
N VAL A 57 15.03 4.13 -9.92
CA VAL A 57 15.32 5.08 -8.83
C VAL A 57 16.04 6.33 -9.38
N LEU A 58 16.98 6.18 -10.29
CA LEU A 58 17.64 7.32 -10.95
C LEU A 58 16.62 8.17 -11.73
N TRP A 59 15.68 7.55 -12.42
CA TRP A 59 14.60 8.26 -13.09
C TRP A 59 13.71 9.01 -12.09
N PHE A 60 13.35 8.43 -10.94
CA PHE A 60 12.59 9.13 -9.91
C PHE A 60 13.37 10.30 -9.30
N LEU A 61 14.67 10.15 -9.08
CA LEU A 61 15.53 11.25 -8.60
C LEU A 61 15.62 12.38 -9.61
N TRP A 62 15.66 12.06 -10.90
CA TRP A 62 15.56 13.05 -11.97
C TRP A 62 14.21 13.77 -11.95
N LEU A 63 13.08 13.04 -11.79
CA LEU A 63 11.76 13.65 -11.62
C LEU A 63 11.69 14.53 -10.37
N LEU A 64 12.31 14.13 -9.26
CA LEU A 64 12.43 14.95 -8.06
C LEU A 64 13.13 16.27 -8.35
N ALA A 65 14.26 16.24 -9.06
CA ALA A 65 15.00 17.45 -9.42
C ALA A 65 14.16 18.40 -10.28
N LEU A 66 13.39 17.86 -11.24
CA LEU A 66 12.52 18.66 -12.11
C LEU A 66 11.28 19.23 -11.40
N HIS A 67 10.74 18.52 -10.41
CA HIS A 67 9.46 18.86 -9.77
C HIS A 67 9.59 19.11 -8.26
N LYS A 68 10.78 19.48 -7.79
CA LYS A 68 11.09 19.70 -6.36
C LYS A 68 10.09 20.63 -5.66
N GLU A 69 9.64 21.68 -6.35
CA GLU A 69 8.68 22.65 -5.80
C GLU A 69 7.31 22.04 -5.47
N GLN A 70 6.93 20.95 -6.15
CA GLN A 70 5.70 20.21 -5.90
C GLN A 70 5.91 19.08 -4.90
N VAL A 71 7.07 18.41 -4.96
CA VAL A 71 7.40 17.24 -4.15
C VAL A 71 7.71 17.64 -2.70
N ILE A 72 8.57 18.66 -2.49
CA ILE A 72 9.02 19.05 -1.14
C ILE A 72 7.84 19.39 -0.20
N PRO A 73 6.84 20.20 -0.60
CA PRO A 73 5.70 20.48 0.28
C PRO A 73 4.91 19.22 0.67
N ILE A 74 4.86 18.18 -0.19
CA ILE A 74 4.19 16.93 0.13
C ILE A 74 5.04 16.10 1.09
N VAL A 75 6.36 16.02 0.89
CA VAL A 75 7.28 15.37 1.83
C VAL A 75 7.11 15.97 3.22
N LEU A 76 7.09 17.31 3.33
CA LEU A 76 6.91 17.99 4.61
C LEU A 76 5.54 17.71 5.26
N LYS A 77 4.47 17.57 4.48
CA LYS A 77 3.15 17.19 4.99
C LYS A 77 3.05 15.70 5.34
N ALA A 78 3.86 14.87 4.72
CA ALA A 78 3.92 13.43 4.92
C ALA A 78 5.08 13.01 5.83
N TRP A 79 5.62 13.92 6.65
CA TRP A 79 6.76 13.67 7.51
C TRP A 79 6.69 12.39 8.37
N PRO A 80 5.51 11.91 8.85
CA PRO A 80 5.46 10.69 9.62
C PRO A 80 5.90 9.43 8.84
N LEU A 81 5.79 9.45 7.50
CA LEU A 81 6.26 8.36 6.66
C LEU A 81 7.80 8.25 6.60
N PHE A 82 8.49 9.36 6.90
CA PHE A 82 9.94 9.43 6.78
C PHE A 82 10.67 9.18 8.09
N LEU A 83 10.02 9.34 9.24
CA LEU A 83 10.68 9.24 10.53
C LEU A 83 11.29 7.84 10.78
N LEU A 84 10.51 6.80 10.53
CA LEU A 84 11.00 5.43 10.73
C LEU A 84 12.13 5.07 9.74
N PRO A 85 12.02 5.35 8.43
CA PRO A 85 13.13 5.20 7.50
C PRO A 85 14.38 6.01 7.85
N ILE A 86 14.23 7.26 8.32
CA ILE A 86 15.36 8.09 8.77
C ILE A 86 16.03 7.45 10.00
N PHE A 87 15.24 7.02 10.99
CA PHE A 87 15.79 6.35 12.17
C PHE A 87 16.46 5.03 11.81
N GLY A 88 15.85 4.24 10.89
CA GLY A 88 16.47 3.04 10.33
C GLY A 88 17.79 3.34 9.63
N PHE A 89 17.89 4.42 8.86
CA PHE A 89 19.14 4.83 8.24
C PHE A 89 20.19 5.27 9.28
N ILE A 90 19.80 6.05 10.30
CA ILE A 90 20.69 6.45 11.38
C ILE A 90 21.21 5.24 12.15
N SER A 91 20.46 4.13 12.23
CA SER A 91 20.87 2.90 12.93
C SER A 91 22.13 2.24 12.37
N ILE A 92 22.62 2.68 11.21
CA ILE A 92 23.93 2.30 10.65
C ILE A 92 25.06 2.55 11.67
N LEU A 93 24.91 3.56 12.52
CA LEU A 93 25.92 3.96 13.51
C LEU A 93 26.18 2.89 14.60
N TRP A 94 25.22 1.99 14.84
CA TRP A 94 25.34 0.91 15.83
C TRP A 94 25.00 -0.47 15.27
N SER A 95 24.62 -0.59 13.99
CA SER A 95 24.38 -1.89 13.37
C SER A 95 25.69 -2.67 13.24
N PRO A 96 25.74 -3.94 13.66
CA PRO A 96 26.91 -4.78 13.47
C PRO A 96 27.20 -5.09 11.99
N TYR A 97 26.23 -4.81 11.09
CA TYR A 97 26.31 -5.06 9.66
C TYR A 97 26.18 -3.78 8.83
N MET A 98 27.09 -2.84 9.05
CA MET A 98 27.07 -1.51 8.46
C MET A 98 26.79 -1.49 6.95
N GLY A 99 27.47 -2.32 6.15
CA GLY A 99 27.28 -2.35 4.69
C GLY A 99 25.86 -2.76 4.26
N ALA A 100 25.28 -3.77 4.92
CA ALA A 100 23.91 -4.19 4.68
C ALA A 100 22.92 -3.12 5.18
N ALA A 101 23.17 -2.53 6.35
CA ALA A 101 22.34 -1.49 6.93
C ALA A 101 22.29 -0.22 6.08
N ILE A 102 23.42 0.21 5.49
CA ILE A 102 23.48 1.33 4.52
C ILE A 102 22.56 1.06 3.34
N ARG A 103 22.72 -0.11 2.70
CA ARG A 103 21.91 -0.47 1.54
C ARG A 103 20.42 -0.53 1.88
N SER A 104 20.05 -1.27 2.92
CA SER A 104 18.66 -1.44 3.32
C SER A 104 18.04 -0.12 3.81
N GLY A 105 18.78 0.68 4.58
CA GLY A 105 18.33 1.97 5.06
C GLY A 105 18.09 2.98 3.94
N ALA A 106 18.99 3.03 2.95
CA ALA A 106 18.81 3.87 1.77
C ALA A 106 17.58 3.48 0.96
N LEU A 107 17.38 2.18 0.69
CA LEU A 107 16.20 1.69 -0.03
C LEU A 107 14.91 1.94 0.75
N TYR A 108 14.96 1.80 2.08
CA TYR A 108 13.82 2.06 2.95
C TYR A 108 13.44 3.54 2.96
N LEU A 109 14.42 4.45 2.97
CA LEU A 109 14.20 5.90 2.87
C LEU A 109 13.66 6.32 1.49
N LEU A 110 14.13 5.67 0.42
CA LEU A 110 13.66 5.93 -0.94
C LEU A 110 12.20 5.46 -1.16
N THR A 111 11.72 4.47 -0.41
CA THR A 111 10.37 3.92 -0.59
C THR A 111 9.25 4.98 -0.45
N PRO A 112 9.13 5.72 0.66
CA PRO A 112 8.13 6.79 0.77
C PRO A 112 8.43 7.97 -0.17
N LEU A 113 9.69 8.26 -0.48
CA LEU A 113 10.05 9.32 -1.41
C LEU A 113 9.54 9.02 -2.83
N VAL A 114 9.73 7.81 -3.32
CA VAL A 114 9.20 7.37 -4.63
C VAL A 114 7.67 7.44 -4.64
N ALA A 115 7.00 7.01 -3.56
CA ALA A 115 5.54 7.14 -3.45
C ALA A 115 5.07 8.60 -3.53
N VAL A 116 5.78 9.54 -2.89
CA VAL A 116 5.50 10.99 -3.00
C VAL A 116 5.71 11.48 -4.42
N ILE A 117 6.79 11.08 -5.09
CA ILE A 117 7.04 11.49 -6.49
C ILE A 117 5.93 10.97 -7.41
N ILE A 118 5.53 9.71 -7.25
CA ILE A 118 4.45 9.11 -8.05
C ILE A 118 3.14 9.88 -7.85
N ILE A 119 2.74 10.19 -6.62
CA ILE A 119 1.48 10.87 -6.35
C ILE A 119 1.47 12.35 -6.74
N THR A 120 2.64 12.99 -6.87
CA THR A 120 2.74 14.35 -7.41
C THR A 120 2.57 14.38 -8.91
N ARG A 121 2.89 13.29 -9.59
CA ARG A 121 2.91 13.21 -11.04
C ARG A 121 1.63 12.61 -11.62
N PHE A 122 1.04 11.61 -10.93
CA PHE A 122 -0.07 10.80 -11.42
C PHE A 122 -1.29 10.91 -10.49
N ASP A 123 -2.47 10.91 -11.08
CA ASP A 123 -3.71 10.73 -10.33
C ASP A 123 -3.89 9.27 -9.90
N ILE A 124 -4.62 9.05 -8.82
CA ILE A 124 -4.76 7.71 -8.23
C ILE A 124 -5.42 6.69 -9.17
N THR A 125 -6.31 7.14 -10.06
CA THR A 125 -6.95 6.26 -11.06
C THR A 125 -5.92 5.74 -12.07
N THR A 126 -5.04 6.62 -12.53
CA THR A 126 -3.93 6.24 -13.41
C THR A 126 -2.95 5.31 -12.70
N ILE A 127 -2.61 5.59 -11.43
CA ILE A 127 -1.74 4.73 -10.62
C ILE A 127 -2.33 3.33 -10.49
N LEU A 128 -3.59 3.20 -10.06
CA LEU A 128 -4.25 1.90 -9.90
C LEU A 128 -4.38 1.15 -11.23
N ARG A 129 -4.60 1.87 -12.33
CA ARG A 129 -4.59 1.28 -13.68
C ARG A 129 -3.20 0.75 -14.05
N CYS A 130 -2.14 1.50 -13.80
CA CYS A 130 -0.76 1.04 -14.03
C CYS A 130 -0.43 -0.18 -13.16
N MET A 131 -0.87 -0.21 -11.90
CA MET A 131 -0.72 -1.37 -11.02
C MET A 131 -1.51 -2.58 -11.52
N PHE A 132 -2.72 -2.39 -12.04
CA PHE A 132 -3.50 -3.47 -12.66
C PHE A 132 -2.75 -4.06 -13.86
N PHE A 133 -2.24 -3.25 -14.80
CA PHE A 133 -1.47 -3.77 -15.93
C PHE A 133 -0.16 -4.45 -15.50
N ALA A 134 0.52 -3.92 -14.49
CA ALA A 134 1.67 -4.59 -13.89
C ALA A 134 1.28 -5.96 -13.31
N GLY A 135 0.12 -6.07 -12.65
CA GLY A 135 -0.43 -7.33 -12.17
C GLY A 135 -0.75 -8.32 -13.29
N VAL A 136 -1.32 -7.86 -14.41
CA VAL A 136 -1.54 -8.68 -15.61
C VAL A 136 -0.21 -9.25 -16.12
N MET A 137 0.80 -8.40 -16.26
CA MET A 137 2.14 -8.84 -16.69
C MET A 137 2.77 -9.81 -15.69
N ALA A 138 2.57 -9.59 -14.37
CA ALA A 138 3.04 -10.51 -13.34
C ALA A 138 2.39 -11.90 -13.47
N ILE A 139 1.09 -11.99 -13.75
CA ILE A 139 0.41 -13.27 -14.05
C ILE A 139 1.08 -13.95 -15.24
N ILE A 140 1.31 -13.24 -16.34
CA ILE A 140 1.94 -13.78 -17.56
C ILE A 140 3.34 -14.32 -17.23
N VAL A 141 4.16 -13.58 -16.47
CA VAL A 141 5.50 -14.02 -16.03
C VAL A 141 5.42 -15.26 -15.15
N CYS A 142 4.34 -15.43 -14.36
CA CYS A 142 4.18 -16.58 -13.48
C CYS A 142 3.66 -17.85 -14.18
N ILE A 143 3.10 -17.77 -15.39
CA ILE A 143 2.56 -18.96 -16.13
C ILE A 143 3.59 -20.10 -16.25
N PRO A 144 4.85 -19.85 -16.67
CA PRO A 144 5.85 -20.92 -16.81
C PRO A 144 6.18 -21.64 -15.50
N PHE A 145 5.84 -21.03 -14.36
CA PHE A 145 6.14 -21.55 -13.02
C PHE A 145 4.96 -22.28 -12.39
N TYR A 146 3.92 -22.61 -13.16
CA TYR A 146 2.67 -23.18 -12.64
C TYR A 146 2.89 -24.44 -11.78
N ASP A 147 3.75 -25.35 -12.21
CA ASP A 147 4.05 -26.60 -11.49
C ASP A 147 4.86 -26.37 -10.21
N SER A 148 5.66 -25.32 -10.15
CA SER A 148 6.46 -24.94 -8.97
C SER A 148 5.74 -23.99 -8.00
N MET A 149 4.53 -23.52 -8.30
CA MET A 149 3.76 -22.62 -7.44
C MET A 149 3.54 -23.13 -6.01
N PRO A 150 3.34 -24.47 -5.76
CA PRO A 150 3.23 -24.98 -4.38
C PRO A 150 4.46 -24.70 -3.51
N SER A 151 5.63 -24.53 -4.10
CA SER A 151 6.87 -24.16 -3.41
C SER A 151 7.20 -22.66 -3.48
N GLY A 152 6.46 -21.88 -4.29
CA GLY A 152 6.63 -20.42 -4.41
C GLY A 152 6.74 -19.91 -5.85
N GLY A 153 6.83 -20.78 -6.86
CA GLY A 153 7.00 -20.39 -8.25
C GLY A 153 8.29 -19.58 -8.46
N PRO A 154 8.23 -18.37 -9.01
CA PRO A 154 9.41 -17.51 -9.17
C PRO A 154 9.88 -16.84 -7.86
N TYR A 155 9.16 -16.99 -6.75
CA TYR A 155 9.47 -16.38 -5.47
C TYR A 155 10.19 -17.36 -4.55
N PRO A 156 11.00 -16.86 -3.59
CA PRO A 156 11.71 -17.74 -2.64
C PRO A 156 10.79 -18.60 -1.78
N GLN A 157 9.55 -18.15 -1.56
CA GLN A 157 8.58 -18.81 -0.67
C GLN A 157 7.14 -18.63 -1.16
N LYS A 158 6.29 -19.66 -0.94
CA LYS A 158 4.89 -19.70 -1.40
C LYS A 158 4.00 -18.57 -0.86
N HIS A 159 4.25 -18.10 0.36
CA HIS A 159 3.44 -17.04 0.96
C HIS A 159 3.73 -15.68 0.31
N TYR A 160 4.96 -15.38 -0.10
CA TYR A 160 5.25 -14.19 -0.90
C TYR A 160 4.52 -14.22 -2.24
N PHE A 161 4.59 -15.37 -2.94
CA PHE A 161 3.84 -15.58 -4.17
C PHE A 161 2.33 -15.32 -3.96
N ALA A 162 1.72 -16.04 -3.02
CA ALA A 162 0.28 -15.95 -2.76
C ALA A 162 -0.16 -14.53 -2.40
N GLN A 163 0.67 -13.78 -1.65
CA GLN A 163 0.35 -12.41 -1.27
C GLN A 163 0.44 -11.43 -2.45
N GLN A 164 1.43 -11.56 -3.34
CA GLN A 164 1.48 -10.70 -4.52
C GLN A 164 0.28 -10.98 -5.44
N ILE A 165 -0.06 -12.24 -5.64
CA ILE A 165 -1.23 -12.63 -6.46
C ILE A 165 -2.55 -12.20 -5.81
N LEU A 166 -2.64 -12.17 -4.47
CA LEU A 166 -3.78 -11.58 -3.75
C LEU A 166 -4.06 -10.14 -4.23
N PHE A 167 -3.03 -9.28 -4.27
CA PHE A 167 -3.24 -7.90 -4.72
C PHE A 167 -3.54 -7.80 -6.22
N VAL A 168 -3.02 -8.72 -7.04
CA VAL A 168 -3.43 -8.81 -8.45
C VAL A 168 -4.92 -9.17 -8.56
N ALA A 169 -5.40 -10.15 -7.79
CA ALA A 169 -6.82 -10.52 -7.75
C ALA A 169 -7.70 -9.35 -7.31
N LEU A 170 -7.34 -8.65 -6.23
CA LEU A 170 -8.10 -7.53 -5.72
C LEU A 170 -8.12 -6.31 -6.66
N LEU A 171 -6.99 -5.98 -7.30
CA LEU A 171 -6.92 -4.94 -8.33
C LEU A 171 -7.76 -5.30 -9.56
N SER A 172 -7.74 -6.57 -9.97
CA SER A 172 -8.56 -7.07 -11.08
C SER A 172 -10.05 -6.98 -10.73
N PHE A 173 -10.44 -7.42 -9.53
CA PHE A 173 -11.83 -7.33 -9.08
C PHE A 173 -12.30 -5.89 -8.95
N MET A 174 -11.49 -4.99 -8.38
CA MET A 174 -11.78 -3.55 -8.35
C MET A 174 -11.97 -2.98 -9.77
N THR A 175 -11.08 -3.34 -10.72
CA THR A 175 -11.15 -2.86 -12.11
C THR A 175 -12.41 -3.37 -12.81
N LEU A 176 -12.81 -4.61 -12.55
CA LEU A 176 -14.06 -5.21 -13.05
C LEU A 176 -15.30 -4.45 -12.55
N LEU A 177 -15.32 -4.09 -11.26
CA LEU A 177 -16.41 -3.33 -10.65
C LEU A 177 -16.46 -1.85 -11.06
N ASN A 178 -15.37 -1.31 -11.60
CA ASN A 178 -15.26 0.11 -11.94
C ASN A 178 -15.88 0.40 -13.31
N GLU A 179 -17.09 0.94 -13.31
CA GLU A 179 -17.82 1.32 -14.52
C GLU A 179 -17.14 2.42 -15.36
N LYS A 180 -16.23 3.19 -14.75
CA LYS A 180 -15.44 4.24 -15.43
C LYS A 180 -14.25 3.68 -16.19
N SER A 181 -13.90 2.40 -15.95
CA SER A 181 -12.85 1.72 -16.71
C SER A 181 -13.31 1.43 -18.13
N TRP A 182 -12.39 1.44 -19.07
CA TRP A 182 -12.69 1.10 -20.47
C TRP A 182 -13.23 -0.33 -20.58
N PRO A 183 -14.17 -0.61 -21.49
CA PRO A 183 -14.76 -1.95 -21.62
C PRO A 183 -13.74 -3.06 -21.79
N TRP A 184 -12.68 -2.85 -22.59
CA TRP A 184 -11.65 -3.85 -22.80
C TRP A 184 -10.78 -4.10 -21.55
N THR A 185 -10.54 -3.07 -20.70
CA THR A 185 -9.83 -3.29 -19.42
C THR A 185 -10.67 -4.07 -18.42
N ARG A 186 -12.00 -3.87 -18.45
CA ARG A 186 -12.93 -4.68 -17.64
C ARG A 186 -13.00 -6.11 -18.11
N LEU A 187 -13.00 -6.35 -19.43
CA LEU A 187 -12.92 -7.69 -20.00
C LEU A 187 -11.62 -8.38 -19.60
N LEU A 188 -10.48 -7.68 -19.74
CA LEU A 188 -9.19 -8.20 -19.28
C LEU A 188 -9.20 -8.52 -17.77
N ALA A 189 -9.78 -7.67 -16.96
CA ALA A 189 -9.92 -7.90 -15.52
C ALA A 189 -10.81 -9.12 -15.22
N ALA A 190 -11.88 -9.35 -16.00
CA ALA A 190 -12.73 -10.53 -15.88
C ALA A 190 -11.99 -11.83 -16.23
N LEU A 191 -10.99 -11.78 -17.11
CA LEU A 191 -10.13 -12.93 -17.43
C LEU A 191 -9.03 -13.15 -16.38
N ILE A 192 -8.39 -12.08 -15.92
CA ILE A 192 -7.25 -12.19 -14.99
C ILE A 192 -7.70 -12.54 -13.57
N PHE A 193 -8.85 -12.04 -13.13
CA PHE A 193 -9.35 -12.31 -11.77
C PHE A 193 -9.45 -13.82 -11.44
N PRO A 194 -10.16 -14.67 -12.23
CA PRO A 194 -10.21 -16.10 -11.96
C PRO A 194 -8.83 -16.78 -12.09
N VAL A 195 -7.97 -16.37 -13.02
CA VAL A 195 -6.61 -16.90 -13.14
C VAL A 195 -5.80 -16.61 -11.87
N ALA A 196 -5.89 -15.39 -11.32
CA ALA A 196 -5.23 -15.06 -10.07
C ALA A 196 -5.75 -15.92 -8.90
N LEU A 197 -7.06 -16.18 -8.82
CA LEU A 197 -7.62 -17.08 -7.81
C LEU A 197 -7.10 -18.52 -7.97
N ILE A 198 -7.02 -19.04 -9.20
CA ILE A 198 -6.45 -20.36 -9.48
C ILE A 198 -4.98 -20.41 -9.01
N PHE A 199 -4.18 -19.39 -9.29
CA PHE A 199 -2.79 -19.31 -8.85
C PHE A 199 -2.66 -19.27 -7.33
N MET A 200 -3.55 -18.55 -6.64
CA MET A 200 -3.61 -18.55 -5.17
C MET A 200 -3.96 -19.93 -4.59
N LEU A 201 -4.91 -20.63 -5.21
CA LEU A 201 -5.28 -21.99 -4.80
C LEU A 201 -4.13 -22.98 -5.04
N ARG A 202 -3.34 -22.77 -6.09
CA ARG A 202 -2.18 -23.59 -6.42
C ARG A 202 -1.01 -23.37 -5.46
N ALA A 203 -0.87 -22.17 -4.89
CA ALA A 203 0.11 -21.84 -3.85
C ALA A 203 -0.59 -21.76 -2.47
N PRO A 204 -0.74 -22.88 -1.73
CA PRO A 204 -1.62 -22.97 -0.58
C PRO A 204 -1.12 -22.09 0.58
N SER A 205 -1.65 -20.87 0.64
CA SER A 205 -1.50 -19.94 1.76
C SER A 205 -2.87 -19.58 2.32
N ALA A 206 -3.25 -20.24 3.42
CA ALA A 206 -4.55 -19.99 4.05
C ALA A 206 -4.78 -18.51 4.37
N THR A 207 -3.74 -17.81 4.84
CA THR A 207 -3.81 -16.37 5.16
C THR A 207 -4.15 -15.53 3.92
N ALA A 208 -3.49 -15.79 2.78
CA ALA A 208 -3.76 -15.06 1.54
C ALA A 208 -5.18 -15.35 1.02
N LEU A 209 -5.67 -16.58 1.11
CA LEU A 209 -7.03 -16.95 0.71
C LEU A 209 -8.10 -16.26 1.58
N VAL A 210 -7.91 -16.23 2.90
CA VAL A 210 -8.81 -15.51 3.82
C VAL A 210 -8.82 -14.02 3.47
N PHE A 211 -7.66 -13.40 3.25
CA PHE A 211 -7.56 -11.99 2.87
C PHE A 211 -8.17 -11.71 1.49
N ALA A 212 -8.10 -12.65 0.55
CA ALA A 212 -8.79 -12.53 -0.73
C ALA A 212 -10.31 -12.48 -0.52
N GLY A 213 -10.85 -13.41 0.27
CA GLY A 213 -12.29 -13.44 0.61
C GLY A 213 -12.73 -12.12 1.27
N VAL A 214 -12.02 -11.69 2.31
CA VAL A 214 -12.29 -10.42 3.01
C VAL A 214 -12.20 -9.22 2.07
N GLY A 215 -11.17 -9.18 1.20
CA GLY A 215 -10.98 -8.10 0.23
C GLY A 215 -12.07 -8.05 -0.83
N ILE A 216 -12.46 -9.20 -1.39
CA ILE A 216 -13.54 -9.31 -2.38
C ILE A 216 -14.88 -8.85 -1.77
N ILE A 217 -15.21 -9.36 -0.57
CA ILE A 217 -16.42 -8.94 0.16
C ILE A 217 -16.35 -7.44 0.46
N GLY A 218 -15.22 -6.94 0.95
CA GLY A 218 -15.03 -5.51 1.23
C GLY A 218 -15.25 -4.62 0.01
N LEU A 219 -14.66 -4.98 -1.15
CA LEU A 219 -14.84 -4.25 -2.40
C LEU A 219 -16.29 -4.32 -2.91
N PHE A 220 -16.95 -5.47 -2.76
CA PHE A 220 -18.36 -5.62 -3.11
C PHE A 220 -19.24 -4.75 -2.23
N LEU A 221 -19.05 -4.77 -0.92
CA LEU A 221 -19.81 -3.94 0.03
C LEU A 221 -19.60 -2.44 -0.23
N VAL A 222 -18.36 -2.03 -0.53
CA VAL A 222 -18.07 -0.65 -0.89
C VAL A 222 -18.79 -0.26 -2.17
N LYS A 223 -18.79 -1.08 -3.19
CA LYS A 223 -19.44 -0.75 -4.48
C LYS A 223 -20.95 -0.68 -4.35
N PHE A 224 -21.59 -1.66 -3.73
CA PHE A 224 -23.05 -1.81 -3.77
C PHE A 224 -23.74 -1.25 -2.54
N ALA A 225 -23.15 -1.33 -1.37
CA ALA A 225 -23.76 -0.83 -0.14
C ALA A 225 -23.29 0.58 0.22
N TRP A 226 -21.96 0.79 0.33
CA TRP A 226 -21.42 2.06 0.83
C TRP A 226 -21.75 3.26 -0.06
N GLN A 227 -21.68 3.12 -1.38
CA GLN A 227 -22.03 4.22 -2.30
C GLN A 227 -23.49 4.70 -2.13
N SER A 228 -24.39 3.79 -1.76
CA SER A 228 -25.80 4.12 -1.47
C SER A 228 -25.97 4.69 -0.06
N ILE A 229 -25.39 4.04 0.94
CA ILE A 229 -25.42 4.42 2.37
C ILE A 229 -24.76 5.78 2.58
N SER A 230 -23.69 6.07 1.85
CA SER A 230 -22.94 7.32 1.98
C SER A 230 -23.74 8.59 1.62
N LYS A 231 -24.88 8.45 0.98
CA LYS A 231 -25.80 9.56 0.68
C LYS A 231 -26.67 9.94 1.87
N VAL A 232 -26.81 9.06 2.86
CA VAL A 232 -27.65 9.29 4.04
C VAL A 232 -26.84 10.03 5.11
N ARG A 233 -27.36 11.18 5.54
CA ARG A 233 -26.72 12.02 6.55
C ARG A 233 -26.51 11.23 7.86
N HIS A 234 -25.34 11.37 8.48
CA HIS A 234 -24.92 10.72 9.73
C HIS A 234 -24.76 9.19 9.69
N LEU A 235 -25.31 8.48 8.70
CA LEU A 235 -25.23 7.01 8.66
C LEU A 235 -23.78 6.52 8.50
N ARG A 236 -22.95 7.28 7.79
CA ARG A 236 -21.48 7.02 7.67
C ARG A 236 -20.81 6.94 9.04
N SER A 237 -21.09 7.96 9.90
CA SER A 237 -20.48 8.03 11.23
C SER A 237 -20.99 6.90 12.14
N ILE A 238 -22.28 6.56 12.05
CA ILE A 238 -22.87 5.47 12.83
C ILE A 238 -22.24 4.13 12.44
N ILE A 239 -22.11 3.83 11.15
CA ILE A 239 -21.49 2.59 10.68
C ILE A 239 -20.02 2.53 11.07
N PHE A 240 -19.29 3.65 11.00
CA PHE A 240 -17.90 3.71 11.44
C PHE A 240 -17.78 3.43 12.94
N ILE A 241 -18.57 4.11 13.77
CA ILE A 241 -18.56 3.90 15.23
C ILE A 241 -18.94 2.45 15.55
N ALA A 242 -19.99 1.92 14.92
CA ALA A 242 -20.39 0.53 15.11
C ALA A 242 -19.27 -0.45 14.69
N GLY A 243 -18.63 -0.23 13.54
CA GLY A 243 -17.53 -1.06 13.08
C GLY A 243 -16.30 -1.02 14.02
N VAL A 244 -15.93 0.18 14.49
CA VAL A 244 -14.87 0.35 15.49
C VAL A 244 -15.25 -0.33 16.81
N SER A 245 -16.49 -0.20 17.27
CA SER A 245 -16.96 -0.83 18.51
C SER A 245 -16.92 -2.36 18.40
N VAL A 246 -17.38 -2.93 17.30
CA VAL A 246 -17.32 -4.39 17.05
C VAL A 246 -15.85 -4.87 16.99
N PHE A 247 -14.97 -4.10 16.34
CA PHE A 247 -13.53 -4.41 16.32
C PHE A 247 -12.91 -4.37 17.71
N LEU A 248 -13.18 -3.33 18.51
CA LEU A 248 -12.66 -3.21 19.88
C LEU A 248 -13.21 -4.29 20.81
N ILE A 249 -14.51 -4.62 20.70
CA ILE A 249 -15.12 -5.72 21.46
C ILE A 249 -14.50 -7.05 21.04
N GLY A 250 -14.33 -7.30 19.75
CA GLY A 250 -13.65 -8.51 19.26
C GLY A 250 -12.21 -8.62 19.72
N ALA A 251 -11.46 -7.52 19.65
CA ALA A 251 -10.09 -7.46 20.19
C ALA A 251 -10.05 -7.69 21.70
N MET A 252 -10.97 -7.10 22.45
CA MET A 252 -11.09 -7.29 23.90
C MET A 252 -11.44 -8.73 24.27
N ILE A 253 -12.35 -9.38 23.52
CA ILE A 253 -12.69 -10.79 23.67
C ILE A 253 -11.46 -11.66 23.42
N VAL A 254 -10.72 -11.42 22.35
CA VAL A 254 -9.49 -12.17 22.02
C VAL A 254 -8.39 -11.94 23.06
N LEU A 255 -8.23 -10.73 23.55
CA LEU A 255 -7.23 -10.40 24.57
C LEU A 255 -7.60 -10.93 25.98
N ASN A 256 -8.90 -10.99 26.28
CA ASN A 256 -9.39 -11.43 27.58
C ASN A 256 -9.60 -12.96 27.69
N GLN A 257 -9.58 -13.66 26.55
CA GLN A 257 -9.71 -15.12 26.57
C GLN A 257 -8.35 -15.75 26.87
N THR A 258 -8.16 -16.06 28.16
CA THR A 258 -7.12 -16.94 28.66
C THR A 258 -7.32 -18.41 28.25
N HIS A 259 -8.40 -18.74 27.54
CA HIS A 259 -8.69 -20.06 27.03
C HIS A 259 -8.22 -20.19 25.59
N GLN A 260 -7.08 -20.87 25.43
CA GLN A 260 -6.43 -21.15 24.12
C GLN A 260 -7.29 -22.02 23.18
N ASP A 261 -8.36 -22.65 23.69
CA ASP A 261 -9.08 -23.71 23.01
C ASP A 261 -9.84 -23.24 21.76
N TYR A 262 -10.53 -22.09 21.80
CA TYR A 262 -11.28 -21.61 20.61
C TYR A 262 -10.39 -21.12 19.47
N VAL A 263 -9.24 -20.55 19.78
CA VAL A 263 -8.26 -20.18 18.75
C VAL A 263 -7.62 -21.42 18.15
N ALA A 264 -7.36 -22.43 19.01
CA ALA A 264 -6.87 -23.73 18.59
C ALA A 264 -7.86 -24.46 17.68
N ASP A 265 -9.14 -24.51 18.05
CA ASP A 265 -10.21 -25.13 17.27
C ASP A 265 -10.41 -24.46 15.91
N PHE A 266 -10.40 -23.10 15.90
CA PHE A 266 -10.49 -22.35 14.64
C PHE A 266 -9.27 -22.56 13.75
N LEU A 267 -8.06 -22.57 14.32
CA LEU A 267 -6.84 -22.86 13.56
C LEU A 267 -6.80 -24.32 13.09
N GLY A 268 -7.27 -25.27 13.92
CA GLY A 268 -7.42 -26.68 13.59
C GLY A 268 -8.38 -26.89 12.43
N ALA A 269 -9.51 -26.17 12.39
CA ALA A 269 -10.47 -26.19 11.27
C ALA A 269 -9.86 -25.66 9.96
N LEU A 270 -8.85 -24.78 10.06
CA LEU A 270 -8.06 -24.28 8.93
C LEU A 270 -6.85 -25.15 8.59
N GLY A 271 -6.70 -26.32 9.23
CA GLY A 271 -5.56 -27.22 9.05
C GLY A 271 -4.24 -26.65 9.58
N LYS A 272 -4.31 -25.73 10.56
CA LYS A 272 -3.14 -25.14 11.23
C LYS A 272 -3.11 -25.53 12.70
N ASP A 273 -1.90 -25.85 13.18
CA ASP A 273 -1.69 -26.08 14.60
C ASP A 273 -1.59 -24.76 15.39
N THR A 274 -1.71 -24.84 16.72
CA THR A 274 -1.61 -23.73 17.65
C THR A 274 -0.21 -23.14 17.73
N THR A 275 0.80 -23.79 17.16
CA THR A 275 2.20 -23.35 17.16
C THR A 275 2.47 -22.32 16.05
N PHE A 276 1.44 -21.83 15.36
CA PHE A 276 1.58 -20.93 14.22
C PHE A 276 2.60 -21.46 13.18
N THR A 277 2.55 -22.78 12.92
CA THR A 277 3.44 -23.44 11.95
C THR A 277 4.94 -23.26 12.24
N GLY A 278 5.34 -23.46 13.50
CA GLY A 278 6.76 -23.44 13.89
C GLY A 278 7.35 -22.06 14.13
N ARG A 279 6.53 -20.99 14.21
CA ARG A 279 7.05 -19.62 14.41
C ARG A 279 7.39 -19.28 15.89
N THR A 280 6.97 -20.12 16.84
CA THR A 280 7.15 -19.87 18.26
C THR A 280 8.63 -19.76 18.66
N HIS A 281 9.50 -20.63 18.11
CA HIS A 281 10.93 -20.58 18.37
C HIS A 281 11.59 -19.33 17.75
N ILE A 282 11.17 -18.93 16.54
CA ILE A 282 11.63 -17.69 15.90
C ILE A 282 11.24 -16.47 16.75
N TRP A 283 10.01 -16.44 17.27
CA TRP A 283 9.52 -15.35 18.12
C TRP A 283 10.21 -15.30 19.48
N SER A 284 10.53 -16.48 20.06
CA SER A 284 11.27 -16.51 21.34
C SER A 284 12.68 -15.94 21.19
N ALA A 285 13.40 -16.33 20.14
CA ALA A 285 14.71 -15.76 19.83
C ALA A 285 14.64 -14.25 19.55
N GLY A 286 13.62 -13.80 18.80
CA GLY A 286 13.41 -12.38 18.54
C GLY A 286 13.10 -11.57 19.81
N ARG A 287 12.29 -12.12 20.74
CA ARG A 287 12.03 -11.46 22.04
C ARG A 287 13.28 -11.32 22.88
N LEU A 288 14.09 -12.36 22.99
CA LEU A 288 15.37 -12.33 23.71
C LEU A 288 16.29 -11.25 23.13
N ALA A 289 16.48 -11.23 21.82
CA ALA A 289 17.29 -10.21 21.15
C ALA A 289 16.76 -8.77 21.35
N ALA A 290 15.44 -8.60 21.38
CA ALA A 290 14.82 -7.31 21.65
C ALA A 290 14.94 -6.86 23.11
N GLU A 291 15.08 -7.78 24.04
CA GLU A 291 15.32 -7.50 25.47
C GLU A 291 16.76 -7.11 25.76
N GLU A 292 17.73 -7.61 24.98
CA GLU A 292 19.13 -7.21 25.07
C GLU A 292 19.36 -5.75 24.63
N HIS A 293 18.58 -5.27 23.64
CA HIS A 293 18.69 -3.92 23.09
C HIS A 293 17.32 -3.20 23.03
N PRO A 294 16.67 -2.92 24.17
CA PRO A 294 15.25 -2.57 24.20
C PRO A 294 14.92 -1.21 23.57
N ILE A 295 15.83 -0.20 23.67
CA ILE A 295 15.51 1.20 23.31
C ILE A 295 15.68 1.44 21.82
N ILE A 296 16.86 1.12 21.26
CA ILE A 296 17.24 1.43 19.87
C ILE A 296 17.41 0.19 18.98
N GLY A 297 17.28 -1.02 19.55
CA GLY A 297 17.45 -2.28 18.85
C GLY A 297 18.89 -2.58 18.42
N LEU A 298 19.05 -3.68 17.68
CA LEU A 298 20.33 -4.13 17.12
C LEU A 298 20.83 -3.28 15.94
N GLY A 299 20.05 -2.33 15.48
CA GLY A 299 20.26 -1.65 14.20
C GLY A 299 19.68 -2.44 13.01
N LEU A 300 19.49 -1.74 11.91
CA LEU A 300 18.95 -2.33 10.68
C LEU A 300 19.88 -3.46 10.20
N GLU A 301 19.31 -4.59 9.75
CA GLU A 301 20.01 -5.82 9.36
C GLU A 301 20.82 -6.48 10.50
N GLY A 302 20.65 -6.04 11.74
CA GLY A 302 21.46 -6.49 12.89
C GLY A 302 21.19 -7.94 13.31
N PHE A 303 20.00 -8.49 13.10
CA PHE A 303 19.64 -9.84 13.51
C PHE A 303 19.89 -10.87 12.39
N TRP A 304 19.23 -10.71 11.24
CA TRP A 304 19.26 -11.66 10.12
C TRP A 304 20.54 -11.55 9.29
N ASN A 305 21.67 -11.84 9.91
CA ASN A 305 22.97 -11.79 9.25
C ASN A 305 23.80 -13.04 9.54
N PRO A 306 24.75 -13.43 8.69
CA PRO A 306 25.53 -14.64 8.84
C PRO A 306 26.37 -14.72 10.12
N SER A 307 26.78 -13.58 10.70
CA SER A 307 27.58 -13.54 11.92
C SER A 307 26.75 -13.64 13.20
N ASN A 308 25.41 -13.57 13.11
CA ASN A 308 24.55 -13.68 14.29
C ASN A 308 24.26 -15.16 14.58
N GLY A 309 24.82 -15.67 15.69
CA GLY A 309 24.64 -17.07 16.12
C GLY A 309 23.17 -17.46 16.34
N ALA A 310 22.35 -16.56 16.91
CA ALA A 310 20.93 -16.84 17.13
C ALA A 310 20.17 -17.01 15.80
N ALA A 311 20.48 -16.18 14.78
CA ALA A 311 19.90 -16.32 13.46
C ALA A 311 20.35 -17.62 12.77
N GLN A 312 21.61 -18.04 12.95
CA GLN A 312 22.12 -19.29 12.41
C GLN A 312 21.52 -20.52 13.10
N SER A 313 21.33 -20.48 14.41
CA SER A 313 20.63 -21.57 15.14
C SER A 313 19.19 -21.75 14.64
N ILE A 314 18.47 -20.66 14.32
CA ILE A 314 17.15 -20.74 13.70
C ILE A 314 17.24 -21.39 12.30
N ASN A 315 18.23 -20.98 11.47
CA ASN A 315 18.43 -21.58 10.17
C ASN A 315 18.69 -23.08 10.25
N GLU A 316 19.50 -23.53 11.21
CA GLU A 316 19.78 -24.94 11.46
C GLU A 316 18.51 -25.72 11.87
N MET A 317 17.72 -25.17 12.82
CA MET A 317 16.46 -25.77 13.25
C MET A 317 15.45 -25.89 12.11
N ASP A 318 15.41 -24.92 11.20
CA ASP A 318 14.49 -24.88 10.07
C ASP A 318 15.07 -25.53 8.80
N PHE A 319 16.19 -26.23 8.90
CA PHE A 319 16.90 -26.86 7.78
C PHE A 319 17.17 -25.91 6.62
N LYS A 320 17.56 -24.68 6.93
CA LYS A 320 17.91 -23.64 5.96
C LYS A 320 19.42 -23.52 5.78
N PRO A 321 19.90 -23.16 4.59
CA PRO A 321 21.32 -22.91 4.37
C PRO A 321 21.87 -21.83 5.31
N TYR A 322 23.14 -21.96 5.68
CA TYR A 322 23.84 -20.93 6.45
C TYR A 322 23.72 -19.55 5.78
N GLY A 323 23.46 -18.52 6.60
CA GLY A 323 23.30 -17.15 6.12
C GLY A 323 21.96 -16.85 5.46
N THR A 324 21.00 -17.77 5.48
CA THR A 324 19.64 -17.49 4.99
C THR A 324 19.02 -16.36 5.78
N LYS A 325 18.54 -15.33 5.08
CA LYS A 325 17.74 -14.26 5.68
C LYS A 325 16.30 -14.71 5.79
N LEU A 326 15.86 -14.96 7.01
CA LEU A 326 14.45 -15.16 7.34
C LEU A 326 13.80 -13.86 7.79
N THR A 327 12.60 -13.94 8.30
CA THR A 327 11.89 -12.84 8.98
C THR A 327 11.18 -13.40 10.21
N PHE A 328 10.84 -12.54 11.16
CA PHE A 328 10.03 -12.97 12.31
C PHE A 328 8.57 -13.23 11.94
N HIS A 329 8.14 -12.99 10.70
CA HIS A 329 6.73 -13.07 10.28
C HIS A 329 5.78 -12.30 11.20
N ASN A 330 6.27 -11.23 11.78
CA ASN A 330 5.55 -10.28 12.62
C ASN A 330 6.28 -8.95 12.53
N ALA A 331 5.67 -7.97 11.86
CA ALA A 331 6.32 -6.70 11.60
C ALA A 331 6.64 -5.90 12.89
N TYR A 332 5.84 -6.06 13.94
CA TYR A 332 6.07 -5.37 15.22
C TYR A 332 7.31 -5.92 15.93
N LEU A 333 7.46 -7.25 15.95
CA LEU A 333 8.66 -7.89 16.50
C LEU A 333 9.89 -7.57 15.66
N GLU A 334 9.77 -7.60 14.32
CA GLU A 334 10.84 -7.23 13.39
C GLU A 334 11.36 -5.82 13.70
N VAL A 335 10.45 -4.84 13.79
CA VAL A 335 10.81 -3.45 14.09
C VAL A 335 11.43 -3.33 15.50
N ARG A 336 10.86 -4.03 16.49
CA ARG A 336 11.37 -3.98 17.87
C ARG A 336 12.77 -4.57 18.00
N VAL A 337 13.08 -5.66 17.32
CA VAL A 337 14.42 -6.27 17.32
C VAL A 337 15.45 -5.35 16.68
N HIS A 338 15.11 -4.81 15.50
CA HIS A 338 16.06 -3.99 14.76
C HIS A 338 16.18 -2.55 15.27
N LEU A 339 15.09 -1.92 15.70
CA LEU A 339 15.04 -0.49 16.03
C LEU A 339 14.48 -0.19 17.44
N GLY A 340 14.28 -1.20 18.25
CA GLY A 340 13.84 -1.07 19.65
C GLY A 340 12.46 -0.43 19.80
N TYR A 341 12.17 0.06 21.02
CA TYR A 341 10.90 0.73 21.31
C TYR A 341 10.77 2.07 20.59
N ILE A 342 11.86 2.79 20.30
CA ILE A 342 11.81 4.02 19.50
C ILE A 342 11.31 3.68 18.10
N GLY A 343 11.90 2.69 17.43
CA GLY A 343 11.45 2.24 16.12
C GLY A 343 9.99 1.77 16.12
N LEU A 344 9.58 1.03 17.14
CA LEU A 344 8.19 0.57 17.30
C LEU A 344 7.22 1.77 17.43
N GLY A 345 7.56 2.77 18.24
CA GLY A 345 6.76 4.00 18.37
C GLY A 345 6.62 4.75 17.04
N LEU A 346 7.71 4.87 16.27
CA LEU A 346 7.71 5.49 14.95
C LEU A 346 6.89 4.68 13.92
N TYR A 347 6.96 3.34 14.00
CA TYR A 347 6.16 2.45 13.17
C TYR A 347 4.66 2.60 13.45
N LEU A 348 4.27 2.64 14.72
CA LEU A 348 2.89 2.89 15.13
C LEU A 348 2.40 4.28 14.70
N LEU A 349 3.25 5.30 14.80
CA LEU A 349 2.94 6.66 14.31
C LEU A 349 2.70 6.66 12.79
N MET A 350 3.53 5.96 12.02
CA MET A 350 3.34 5.80 10.58
C MET A 350 1.98 5.16 10.27
N TRP A 351 1.62 4.07 10.97
CA TRP A 351 0.34 3.40 10.80
C TRP A 351 -0.85 4.28 11.20
N ALA A 352 -0.75 4.99 12.33
CA ALA A 352 -1.78 5.92 12.78
C ALA A 352 -2.01 7.03 11.74
N TRP A 353 -0.93 7.57 11.18
CA TRP A 353 -1.02 8.59 10.13
C TRP A 353 -1.63 8.03 8.84
N CYS A 354 -1.16 6.89 8.34
CA CYS A 354 -1.70 6.25 7.14
C CYS A 354 -3.19 5.91 7.33
N GLY A 355 -3.55 5.29 8.44
CA GLY A 355 -4.92 4.92 8.77
C GLY A 355 -5.84 6.14 8.85
N TYR A 356 -5.42 7.20 9.54
CA TYR A 356 -6.14 8.46 9.59
C TYR A 356 -6.37 9.04 8.19
N ARG A 357 -5.34 9.05 7.32
CA ARG A 357 -5.45 9.59 5.96
C ARG A 357 -6.40 8.77 5.09
N LEU A 358 -6.30 7.44 5.12
CA LEU A 358 -7.19 6.54 4.39
C LEU A 358 -8.63 6.69 4.83
N LEU A 359 -8.89 6.74 6.14
CA LEU A 359 -10.23 6.92 6.70
C LEU A 359 -10.81 8.28 6.32
N MET A 360 -10.07 9.38 6.50
CA MET A 360 -10.53 10.71 6.13
C MET A 360 -10.86 10.80 4.65
N GLN A 361 -10.08 10.15 3.81
CA GLN A 361 -10.32 10.09 2.38
C GLN A 361 -11.58 9.30 2.04
N PHE A 362 -11.74 8.12 2.61
CA PHE A 362 -12.93 7.30 2.45
C PHE A 362 -14.22 8.05 2.81
N PHE A 363 -14.19 8.87 3.87
CA PHE A 363 -15.35 9.69 4.25
C PHE A 363 -15.58 10.91 3.35
N ARG A 364 -14.53 11.43 2.71
CA ARG A 364 -14.63 12.61 1.83
C ARG A 364 -15.00 12.25 0.38
N ASP A 365 -14.46 11.14 -0.11
CA ASP A 365 -14.63 10.67 -1.48
C ASP A 365 -15.07 9.21 -1.48
N SER A 366 -16.35 8.99 -1.80
CA SER A 366 -16.95 7.64 -1.88
C SER A 366 -16.70 6.94 -3.21
N SER A 367 -15.71 7.41 -4.02
CA SER A 367 -15.34 6.70 -5.25
C SER A 367 -14.83 5.29 -4.93
N LEU A 368 -15.01 4.37 -5.89
CA LEU A 368 -14.58 2.99 -5.71
C LEU A 368 -13.07 2.90 -5.47
N GLU A 369 -12.27 3.70 -6.20
CA GLU A 369 -10.82 3.70 -6.10
C GLU A 369 -10.33 4.13 -4.70
N MET A 370 -10.94 5.19 -4.13
CA MET A 370 -10.57 5.66 -2.81
C MET A 370 -10.99 4.68 -1.71
N SER A 371 -12.16 4.09 -1.87
CA SER A 371 -12.65 3.09 -0.94
C SER A 371 -11.86 1.77 -1.03
N ALA A 372 -11.43 1.38 -2.23
CA ALA A 372 -10.58 0.21 -2.43
C ALA A 372 -9.22 0.37 -1.73
N LEU A 373 -8.64 1.57 -1.74
CA LEU A 373 -7.39 1.84 -1.03
C LEU A 373 -7.52 1.65 0.49
N LEU A 374 -8.69 1.95 1.08
CA LEU A 374 -8.95 1.64 2.49
C LEU A 374 -9.01 0.12 2.71
N VAL A 375 -9.69 -0.63 1.84
CA VAL A 375 -9.76 -2.10 1.91
C VAL A 375 -8.35 -2.70 1.80
N PHE A 376 -7.55 -2.24 0.84
CA PHE A 376 -6.16 -2.70 0.68
C PHE A 376 -5.31 -2.34 1.90
N GLY A 377 -5.41 -1.11 2.41
CA GLY A 377 -4.72 -0.68 3.60
C GLY A 377 -5.08 -1.50 4.84
N ALA A 378 -6.36 -1.86 5.01
CA ALA A 378 -6.81 -2.73 6.10
C ALA A 378 -6.22 -4.15 5.99
N ILE A 379 -6.18 -4.72 4.78
CA ILE A 379 -5.55 -6.03 4.53
C ILE A 379 -4.06 -5.97 4.84
N VAL A 380 -3.36 -4.93 4.38
CA VAL A 380 -1.92 -4.74 4.68
C VAL A 380 -1.71 -4.60 6.19
N PHE A 381 -2.56 -3.84 6.89
CA PHE A 381 -2.48 -3.70 8.34
C PHE A 381 -2.63 -5.03 9.07
N ILE A 382 -3.67 -5.81 8.74
CA ILE A 382 -3.88 -7.11 9.39
C ILE A 382 -2.74 -8.08 9.04
N SER A 383 -2.19 -8.02 7.83
CA SER A 383 -1.07 -8.88 7.44
C SER A 383 0.22 -8.61 8.23
N THR A 384 0.40 -7.42 8.82
CA THR A 384 1.59 -7.10 9.63
C THR A 384 1.72 -7.94 10.91
N PHE A 385 0.62 -8.51 11.39
CA PHE A 385 0.65 -9.41 12.57
C PHE A 385 1.18 -10.82 12.22
N THR A 386 1.10 -11.20 10.95
CA THR A 386 1.47 -12.55 10.49
C THR A 386 2.63 -12.55 9.50
N GLU A 387 3.02 -11.39 8.97
CA GLU A 387 4.06 -11.24 7.95
C GLU A 387 4.82 -9.93 8.15
N SER A 388 6.12 -9.94 7.81
CA SER A 388 6.98 -8.74 7.90
C SER A 388 7.01 -7.92 6.60
N LEU A 389 5.99 -8.02 5.75
CA LEU A 389 6.00 -7.47 4.40
C LEU A 389 5.95 -5.95 4.32
N ALA A 390 5.30 -5.32 5.28
CA ALA A 390 5.26 -3.86 5.34
C ALA A 390 6.62 -3.22 5.69
N TRP A 391 7.59 -4.03 6.13
CA TRP A 391 8.96 -3.63 6.40
C TRP A 391 9.85 -3.63 5.14
N ALA A 392 9.55 -4.48 4.16
CA ALA A 392 10.36 -4.63 2.96
C ALA A 392 10.22 -3.42 2.01
N SER A 393 11.36 -2.90 1.54
CA SER A 393 11.41 -1.76 0.60
C SER A 393 10.73 -2.09 -0.73
N PHE A 394 10.00 -1.13 -1.29
CA PHE A 394 9.37 -1.17 -2.63
C PHE A 394 8.41 -2.33 -2.88
N ASN A 395 7.88 -2.98 -1.85
CA ASN A 395 6.90 -4.03 -2.05
C ASN A 395 5.50 -3.48 -2.38
N THR A 396 4.67 -4.30 -3.02
CA THR A 396 3.31 -3.91 -3.43
C THR A 396 2.42 -3.49 -2.27
N PRO A 397 2.34 -4.22 -1.12
CA PRO A 397 1.58 -3.78 0.04
C PRO A 397 1.93 -2.38 0.54
N LEU A 398 3.22 -2.09 0.67
CA LEU A 398 3.69 -0.80 1.17
C LEU A 398 3.44 0.33 0.14
N ASN A 399 3.62 0.04 -1.15
CA ASN A 399 3.27 0.97 -2.21
C ASN A 399 1.77 1.34 -2.17
N LEU A 400 0.87 0.35 -2.03
CA LEU A 400 -0.58 0.59 -1.92
C LEU A 400 -0.94 1.42 -0.68
N LEU A 401 -0.32 1.11 0.47
CA LEU A 401 -0.53 1.85 1.71
C LEU A 401 -0.10 3.33 1.57
N TYR A 402 1.12 3.56 1.09
CA TYR A 402 1.66 4.92 0.98
C TYR A 402 0.95 5.75 -0.08
N LEU A 403 0.73 5.20 -1.28
CA LEU A 403 -0.01 5.88 -2.34
C LEU A 403 -1.44 6.19 -1.91
N GLY A 404 -2.09 5.27 -1.21
CA GLY A 404 -3.41 5.49 -0.62
C GLY A 404 -3.42 6.63 0.39
N ALA A 405 -2.51 6.62 1.37
CA ALA A 405 -2.43 7.66 2.38
C ALA A 405 -2.05 9.05 1.81
N LEU A 406 -1.22 9.07 0.76
CA LEU A 406 -0.78 10.28 0.07
C LEU A 406 -1.81 10.84 -0.93
N ALA A 407 -2.80 10.07 -1.35
CA ALA A 407 -3.72 10.44 -2.43
C ALA A 407 -4.44 11.79 -2.21
N THR A 408 -4.73 12.15 -0.96
CA THR A 408 -5.34 13.46 -0.62
C THR A 408 -4.36 14.63 -0.66
N LEU A 409 -3.05 14.37 -0.70
CA LEU A 409 -2.02 15.40 -0.81
C LEU A 409 -1.63 15.65 -2.27
N SER A 410 -2.11 14.83 -3.21
CA SER A 410 -1.82 14.98 -4.62
C SER A 410 -2.22 16.36 -5.13
N PRO A 411 -1.31 17.09 -5.82
CA PRO A 411 -1.66 18.32 -6.51
C PRO A 411 -2.50 18.04 -7.76
N VAL A 412 -2.43 16.83 -8.29
CA VAL A 412 -3.21 16.37 -9.46
C VAL A 412 -4.64 16.09 -9.00
N ARG A 413 -5.45 17.14 -8.88
CA ARG A 413 -6.87 16.98 -8.58
C ARG A 413 -7.60 16.50 -9.82
N ARG A 414 -8.50 15.51 -9.66
CA ARG A 414 -9.55 15.24 -10.64
C ARG A 414 -10.36 16.51 -10.81
N THR A 415 -10.28 17.11 -11.98
CA THR A 415 -11.25 18.11 -12.39
C THR A 415 -12.56 17.36 -12.60
N TYR A 416 -13.46 17.39 -11.62
CA TYR A 416 -14.85 17.07 -11.90
C TYR A 416 -15.30 18.11 -12.90
N VAL A 417 -15.51 17.70 -14.13
CA VAL A 417 -16.28 18.46 -15.11
C VAL A 417 -17.72 18.41 -14.62
N GLY A 418 -18.03 19.21 -13.62
CA GLY A 418 -19.39 19.63 -13.36
C GLY A 418 -19.81 20.34 -14.64
N LYS A 419 -20.92 19.91 -15.27
CA LYS A 419 -21.53 20.66 -16.36
C LYS A 419 -21.58 22.11 -15.92
N ALA A 420 -20.83 22.99 -16.59
CA ALA A 420 -20.92 24.41 -16.34
C ALA A 420 -22.42 24.78 -16.41
N PRO A 421 -22.95 25.57 -15.47
CA PRO A 421 -24.29 26.05 -15.61
C PRO A 421 -24.36 26.82 -16.94
N VAL A 422 -25.22 26.36 -17.84
CA VAL A 422 -25.52 27.06 -19.08
C VAL A 422 -26.24 28.31 -18.65
N TYR A 423 -25.53 29.41 -18.54
CA TYR A 423 -26.17 30.71 -18.45
C TYR A 423 -26.79 30.99 -19.82
N LEU A 424 -28.09 30.75 -19.94
CA LEU A 424 -28.88 31.32 -21.01
C LEU A 424 -28.79 32.86 -20.86
N SER A 425 -28.01 33.49 -21.73
CA SER A 425 -28.04 34.92 -21.86
C SER A 425 -29.43 35.29 -22.38
N SER A 426 -30.30 35.77 -21.50
CA SER A 426 -31.48 36.49 -21.90
C SER A 426 -30.99 37.81 -22.51
N SER A 427 -30.84 37.83 -23.82
CA SER A 427 -30.73 39.10 -24.55
C SER A 427 -32.06 39.88 -24.41
N PRO A 428 -32.02 41.12 -23.90
CA PRO A 428 -33.23 41.97 -23.95
C PRO A 428 -33.45 42.33 -25.40
N GLY A 429 -34.60 41.90 -25.95
CA GLY A 429 -35.04 42.35 -27.26
C GLY A 429 -35.24 43.87 -27.27
N TYR A 430 -34.48 44.54 -28.13
CA TYR A 430 -34.79 45.91 -28.53
C TYR A 430 -36.05 45.88 -29.42
N ALA A 431 -37.18 46.27 -28.84
CA ALA A 431 -38.31 46.68 -29.62
C ALA A 431 -38.00 48.01 -30.29
N LYS A 432 -37.98 48.01 -31.61
CA LYS A 432 -38.01 49.26 -32.40
C LYS A 432 -39.48 49.69 -32.48
N ALA A 433 -39.75 50.89 -32.01
CA ALA A 433 -40.86 51.74 -32.44
C ALA A 433 -40.32 52.78 -33.45
#